data_c4f61c5680e77f3fb3f2a471c58d2503
#
_entry.id   c4f61c5680e77f3fb3f2a471c58d2503
#
_cell.length_a   1.000
_cell.length_b   1.000
_cell.length_c   1.000
_cell.angle_alpha   90.00
_cell.angle_beta   90.00
_cell.angle_gamma   90.00
#
_symmetry.space_group_name_H-M   'P 1'
#
loop_
_entity.id
_entity.type
_entity.pdbx_description
1 polymer ?
#
loop_
_entity_poly.entity_id
_entity_poly.type
_entity_poly.pdbx_seq_one_letter_code
_entity_poly.pdbx_strand_id
1 'polypeptide(L)'
;MNSALGIHHITMITRKVQANVDFYAGFLGLRLVKRTAGFEDAMQLHLLYGDDIGSPGSLLTFLVWEDGGQGRVGYGQTLEISVAIDPAAIGFWLTRALKFGLRAEGPSDEFGAPVIRLKDPDGLIVKLVGTRAFADATPHVTADISAEDAIRRIYGATMLSEVPEETVAFLEKHFGYRQESQAGAIRRLVSDSGDIIDVRDATGFWSSAPGTGTVDHIAFRAKDMDELNTVLTGLKSLNSSTTNAHDRKYFHSLYVREPGGVLIEMATDAPGMTVDEPLATLGEELFIPPLFMKDEADVRVALPQFAMPGEERIVYRDLPFVHRFYTPEEPDGSTIILLHGSGGSETSLMPLAHRAAPGATLLGVRGRSTEEDIARWFRRFPDFSFDQKDILLEAEAFAAFVEGAIRAYGLDRSKLRFIGHSNGANFYAAFAALYPALAGDALLYRPMPVLETWPQSDLSGRHFVLVAGERDKYRDGASELQGRLAASGARAEVETVEDGHELGLPDIEAARRWLADAS
;
A
#
# COMPACT_ATOMS: atom_id res chain seq x y z
N MET A 1 -2.46 -12.63 38.57
CA MET A 1 -2.25 -11.34 37.91
C MET A 1 -1.57 -11.68 36.60
N ASN A 2 -2.09 -11.21 35.48
CA ASN A 2 -1.42 -11.36 34.20
C ASN A 2 -0.11 -10.58 34.24
N SER A 3 0.99 -11.15 33.79
CA SER A 3 2.26 -10.45 33.62
C SER A 3 2.14 -9.54 32.39
N ALA A 4 2.48 -8.24 32.53
CA ALA A 4 2.50 -7.33 31.40
C ALA A 4 3.81 -7.53 30.62
N LEU A 5 3.82 -8.44 29.66
CA LEU A 5 4.99 -8.68 28.80
C LEU A 5 5.33 -7.49 27.89
N GLY A 6 4.45 -6.48 27.82
CA GLY A 6 4.64 -5.23 27.11
C GLY A 6 4.13 -5.25 25.66
N ILE A 7 4.60 -4.28 24.88
CA ILE A 7 4.21 -4.13 23.46
C ILE A 7 4.91 -5.18 22.61
N HIS A 8 4.15 -5.84 21.71
CA HIS A 8 4.67 -6.73 20.68
C HIS A 8 5.03 -5.92 19.41
N HIS A 9 4.07 -5.17 18.89
CA HIS A 9 4.24 -4.31 17.72
C HIS A 9 3.20 -3.18 17.72
N ILE A 10 3.40 -2.21 16.84
CA ILE A 10 2.40 -1.18 16.55
C ILE A 10 2.17 -1.16 15.04
N THR A 11 0.91 -1.27 14.61
CA THR A 11 0.50 -1.24 13.21
C THR A 11 -0.07 0.12 12.85
N MET A 12 0.39 0.65 11.74
CA MET A 12 0.05 1.97 11.23
C MET A 12 -0.40 1.88 9.76
N ILE A 13 -1.02 2.94 9.27
CA ILE A 13 -1.50 3.01 7.89
C ILE A 13 -0.68 4.06 7.14
N THR A 14 -0.09 3.67 6.01
CA THR A 14 0.69 4.54 5.14
C THR A 14 0.10 4.58 3.72
N ARG A 15 0.33 5.67 3.01
CA ARG A 15 -0.14 5.81 1.63
C ARG A 15 0.96 5.57 0.60
N LYS A 16 2.17 6.08 0.84
CA LYS A 16 3.28 6.08 -0.12
C LYS A 16 4.37 5.14 0.31
N VAL A 17 4.40 3.94 -0.27
CA VAL A 17 5.34 2.89 0.14
C VAL A 17 6.80 3.34 0.10
N GLN A 18 7.27 4.01 -0.96
CA GLN A 18 8.66 4.43 -1.05
C GLN A 18 9.03 5.47 0.01
N ALA A 19 8.17 6.45 0.27
CA ALA A 19 8.42 7.45 1.31
C ALA A 19 8.43 6.81 2.71
N ASN A 20 7.60 5.80 2.94
CA ASN A 20 7.59 5.02 4.17
C ASN A 20 8.92 4.27 4.35
N VAL A 21 9.40 3.56 3.32
CA VAL A 21 10.71 2.87 3.35
C VAL A 21 11.86 3.86 3.57
N ASP A 22 11.86 5.00 2.88
CA ASP A 22 12.87 6.05 3.05
C ASP A 22 12.91 6.60 4.48
N PHE A 23 11.76 6.68 5.16
CA PHE A 23 11.68 7.15 6.53
C PHE A 23 12.06 6.07 7.54
N TYR A 24 11.44 4.89 7.49
CA TYR A 24 11.61 3.87 8.53
C TYR A 24 12.91 3.06 8.35
N ALA A 25 13.29 2.68 7.14
CA ALA A 25 14.57 2.05 6.88
C ALA A 25 15.69 3.06 6.64
N GLY A 26 15.44 4.12 5.85
CA GLY A 26 16.47 5.10 5.49
C GLY A 26 16.81 6.06 6.63
N PHE A 27 15.83 6.78 7.16
CA PHE A 27 16.06 7.79 8.20
C PHE A 27 16.16 7.17 9.61
N LEU A 28 15.19 6.35 10.03
CA LEU A 28 15.22 5.73 11.37
C LEU A 28 16.21 4.59 11.47
N GLY A 29 16.66 4.00 10.35
CA GLY A 29 17.64 2.93 10.32
C GLY A 29 17.11 1.60 10.87
N LEU A 30 15.81 1.34 10.76
CA LEU A 30 15.22 0.06 11.13
C LEU A 30 15.41 -0.95 9.99
N ARG A 31 15.55 -2.22 10.33
CA ARG A 31 15.55 -3.28 9.32
C ARG A 31 14.14 -3.55 8.83
N LEU A 32 13.95 -3.65 7.51
CA LEU A 32 12.74 -4.26 6.95
C LEU A 32 12.87 -5.77 7.15
N VAL A 33 12.09 -6.33 8.07
CA VAL A 33 12.19 -7.76 8.44
C VAL A 33 11.16 -8.62 7.73
N LYS A 34 10.06 -8.03 7.26
CA LYS A 34 9.06 -8.72 6.43
C LYS A 34 8.36 -7.76 5.49
N ARG A 35 8.04 -8.26 4.32
CA ARG A 35 7.06 -7.72 3.39
C ARG A 35 6.08 -8.81 3.02
N THR A 36 4.80 -8.57 3.25
CA THR A 36 3.75 -9.57 3.02
C THR A 36 2.61 -8.97 2.21
N ALA A 37 1.95 -9.80 1.40
CA ALA A 37 0.60 -9.49 0.99
C ALA A 37 -0.34 -9.61 2.20
N GLY A 38 -1.44 -8.87 2.20
CA GLY A 38 -2.40 -8.89 3.30
C GLY A 38 -3.07 -10.26 3.45
N PHE A 39 -3.35 -10.65 4.69
CA PHE A 39 -3.97 -11.95 5.00
C PHE A 39 -5.44 -12.02 4.60
N GLU A 40 -6.12 -10.87 4.53
CA GLU A 40 -7.54 -10.76 4.19
C GLU A 40 -7.74 -10.15 2.79
N ASP A 41 -6.79 -9.31 2.36
CA ASP A 41 -6.76 -8.70 1.04
C ASP A 41 -5.34 -8.75 0.49
N ALA A 42 -5.09 -9.66 -0.45
CA ALA A 42 -3.78 -9.86 -1.06
C ALA A 42 -3.24 -8.61 -1.80
N MET A 43 -4.12 -7.70 -2.21
CA MET A 43 -3.73 -6.47 -2.89
C MET A 43 -3.23 -5.38 -1.93
N GLN A 44 -3.28 -5.61 -0.62
CA GLN A 44 -2.71 -4.74 0.39
C GLN A 44 -1.29 -5.21 0.76
N LEU A 45 -0.29 -4.37 0.52
CA LEU A 45 1.07 -4.62 0.99
C LEU A 45 1.17 -4.32 2.49
N HIS A 46 1.86 -5.19 3.23
CA HIS A 46 2.15 -5.03 4.64
C HIS A 46 3.67 -5.08 4.86
N LEU A 47 4.24 -4.04 5.46
CA LEU A 47 5.66 -3.89 5.74
C LEU A 47 5.91 -3.95 7.24
N LEU A 48 6.91 -4.72 7.67
CA LEU A 48 7.28 -4.87 9.08
C LEU A 48 8.75 -4.46 9.25
N TYR A 49 8.98 -3.43 10.05
CA TYR A 49 10.33 -2.94 10.40
C TYR A 49 10.64 -3.27 11.86
N GLY A 50 11.89 -3.56 12.17
CA GLY A 50 12.30 -3.87 13.53
C GLY A 50 13.81 -3.85 13.72
N ASP A 51 14.26 -4.61 14.75
CA ASP A 51 15.65 -4.95 14.96
C ASP A 51 16.12 -6.02 13.95
N ASP A 52 17.32 -6.60 14.16
CA ASP A 52 17.91 -7.56 13.23
C ASP A 52 17.04 -8.80 12.95
N ILE A 53 16.21 -9.21 13.89
CA ILE A 53 15.40 -10.44 13.80
C ILE A 53 13.90 -10.20 13.89
N GLY A 54 13.46 -8.95 14.04
CA GLY A 54 12.05 -8.62 14.26
C GLY A 54 11.56 -9.10 15.63
N SER A 55 12.32 -8.82 16.68
CA SER A 55 11.96 -9.22 18.05
C SER A 55 10.65 -8.58 18.50
N PRO A 56 9.81 -9.29 19.28
CA PRO A 56 8.66 -8.68 19.94
C PRO A 56 9.05 -7.43 20.73
N GLY A 57 8.38 -6.31 20.45
CA GLY A 57 8.70 -5.01 21.01
C GLY A 57 9.64 -4.14 20.17
N SER A 58 10.16 -4.64 19.06
CA SER A 58 10.90 -3.82 18.10
C SER A 58 10.06 -3.45 16.86
N LEU A 59 8.94 -4.13 16.61
CA LEU A 59 8.24 -4.11 15.33
C LEU A 59 7.33 -2.90 15.16
N LEU A 60 7.62 -2.08 14.16
CA LEU A 60 6.72 -1.05 13.60
C LEU A 60 6.22 -1.56 12.26
N THR A 61 4.90 -1.69 12.11
CA THR A 61 4.32 -2.35 10.94
C THR A 61 3.36 -1.43 10.19
N PHE A 62 3.23 -1.61 8.88
CA PHE A 62 2.46 -0.71 8.02
C PHE A 62 1.57 -1.45 7.04
N LEU A 63 0.28 -1.12 7.09
CA LEU A 63 -0.67 -1.43 6.05
C LEU A 63 -0.58 -0.33 4.97
N VAL A 64 -0.29 -0.70 3.74
CA VAL A 64 -0.17 0.25 2.63
C VAL A 64 -1.54 0.45 1.97
N TRP A 65 -2.12 1.63 2.15
CA TRP A 65 -3.39 2.03 1.55
C TRP A 65 -3.16 3.15 0.55
N GLU A 66 -2.75 2.83 -0.67
CA GLU A 66 -2.38 3.83 -1.68
C GLU A 66 -3.54 4.77 -2.05
N ASP A 67 -4.77 4.27 -2.02
CA ASP A 67 -6.00 5.06 -2.23
C ASP A 67 -6.62 5.55 -0.93
N GLY A 68 -6.01 5.25 0.22
CA GLY A 68 -6.52 5.65 1.51
C GLY A 68 -6.60 7.17 1.66
N GLY A 69 -7.74 7.66 2.13
CA GLY A 69 -7.88 9.04 2.60
C GLY A 69 -7.03 9.27 3.85
N GLN A 70 -6.62 10.52 4.07
CA GLN A 70 -5.91 10.88 5.30
C GLN A 70 -6.82 10.67 6.51
N GLY A 71 -6.31 9.94 7.50
CA GLY A 71 -7.00 9.73 8.76
C GLY A 71 -7.06 11.00 9.61
N ARG A 72 -7.89 10.97 10.62
CA ARG A 72 -8.00 12.04 11.61
C ARG A 72 -7.77 11.49 13.00
N VAL A 73 -6.74 12.02 13.66
CA VAL A 73 -6.48 11.71 15.06
C VAL A 73 -7.49 12.42 15.96
N GLY A 74 -8.06 11.68 16.89
CA GLY A 74 -9.06 12.14 17.87
C GLY A 74 -9.21 11.11 18.98
N TYR A 75 -10.24 11.23 19.84
CA TYR A 75 -10.47 10.20 20.86
C TYR A 75 -10.78 8.85 20.18
N GLY A 76 -10.39 7.77 20.85
CA GLY A 76 -10.47 6.41 20.30
C GLY A 76 -9.34 6.08 19.32
N GLN A 77 -8.23 6.82 19.36
CA GLN A 77 -7.07 6.64 18.48
C GLN A 77 -5.76 6.86 19.24
N THR A 78 -4.66 6.35 18.70
CA THR A 78 -3.31 6.64 19.17
C THR A 78 -2.81 7.94 18.56
N LEU A 79 -2.33 8.85 19.40
CA LEU A 79 -1.82 10.16 19.00
C LEU A 79 -0.42 10.07 18.39
N GLU A 80 0.48 9.35 19.08
CA GLU A 80 1.89 9.23 18.75
C GLU A 80 2.44 7.89 19.20
N ILE A 81 3.47 7.41 18.51
CA ILE A 81 4.26 6.26 18.91
C ILE A 81 5.61 6.72 19.45
N SER A 82 6.21 5.96 20.36
CA SER A 82 7.47 6.31 20.99
C SER A 82 8.49 5.17 20.84
N VAL A 83 9.72 5.52 20.47
CA VAL A 83 10.85 4.59 20.38
C VAL A 83 11.98 5.05 21.30
N ALA A 84 12.67 4.09 21.91
CA ALA A 84 13.75 4.33 22.85
C ALA A 84 15.08 4.53 22.13
N ILE A 85 15.81 5.58 22.51
CA ILE A 85 17.19 5.85 22.11
C ILE A 85 18.02 6.11 23.38
N ASP A 86 19.34 6.05 23.27
CA ASP A 86 20.20 6.50 24.38
C ASP A 86 20.01 8.03 24.59
N PRO A 87 19.94 8.53 25.82
CA PRO A 87 19.87 9.98 26.07
C PRO A 87 20.99 10.80 25.42
N ALA A 88 22.18 10.21 25.26
CA ALA A 88 23.31 10.86 24.60
C ALA A 88 23.11 10.99 23.06
N ALA A 89 22.24 10.17 22.46
CA ALA A 89 21.97 10.18 21.02
C ALA A 89 21.06 11.33 20.55
N ILE A 90 20.49 12.14 21.46
CA ILE A 90 19.59 13.26 21.11
C ILE A 90 20.24 14.19 20.07
N GLY A 91 21.51 14.56 20.27
CA GLY A 91 22.25 15.44 19.36
C GLY A 91 22.46 14.82 17.97
N PHE A 92 22.73 13.52 17.92
CA PHE A 92 22.82 12.76 16.66
C PHE A 92 21.50 12.84 15.88
N TRP A 93 20.37 12.55 16.52
CA TRP A 93 19.07 12.54 15.86
C TRP A 93 18.61 13.91 15.37
N LEU A 94 18.90 14.99 16.11
CA LEU A 94 18.64 16.35 15.63
C LEU A 94 19.47 16.68 14.38
N THR A 95 20.75 16.32 14.38
CA THR A 95 21.64 16.53 13.24
C THR A 95 21.21 15.69 12.02
N ARG A 96 20.79 14.43 12.27
CA ARG A 96 20.28 13.54 11.23
C ARG A 96 18.99 14.07 10.62
N ALA A 97 18.05 14.56 11.44
CA ALA A 97 16.82 15.16 10.95
C ALA A 97 17.10 16.34 10.00
N LEU A 98 18.03 17.23 10.37
CA LEU A 98 18.47 18.34 9.50
C LEU A 98 19.05 17.83 8.18
N LYS A 99 19.91 16.81 8.22
CA LYS A 99 20.52 16.20 7.03
C LYS A 99 19.47 15.64 6.06
N PHE A 100 18.39 15.07 6.60
CA PHE A 100 17.29 14.52 5.81
C PHE A 100 16.19 15.54 5.47
N GLY A 101 16.35 16.81 5.87
CA GLY A 101 15.36 17.85 5.62
C GLY A 101 14.06 17.69 6.45
N LEU A 102 14.13 16.92 7.54
CA LEU A 102 13.00 16.68 8.42
C LEU A 102 12.94 17.74 9.54
N ARG A 103 11.73 18.18 9.87
CA ARG A 103 11.50 19.07 10.99
C ARG A 103 11.39 18.26 12.28
N ALA A 104 12.35 18.44 13.19
CA ALA A 104 12.29 17.91 14.54
C ALA A 104 11.72 18.98 15.49
N GLU A 105 10.83 18.57 16.39
CA GLU A 105 10.32 19.38 17.50
C GLU A 105 10.96 18.93 18.81
N GLY A 106 11.48 19.86 19.58
CA GLY A 106 12.23 19.58 20.82
C GLY A 106 13.72 19.91 20.69
N PRO A 107 14.60 19.43 21.63
CA PRO A 107 14.25 18.51 22.69
C PRO A 107 13.40 19.17 23.78
N SER A 108 12.46 18.44 24.34
CA SER A 108 11.67 18.80 25.52
C SER A 108 11.83 17.74 26.59
N ASP A 109 11.53 18.08 27.87
CA ASP A 109 11.51 17.09 28.94
C ASP A 109 10.08 16.57 29.15
N GLU A 110 9.91 15.25 29.15
CA GLU A 110 8.65 14.59 29.49
C GLU A 110 8.91 13.44 30.46
N PHE A 111 8.30 13.53 31.63
CA PHE A 111 8.50 12.56 32.71
C PHE A 111 9.98 12.33 33.05
N GLY A 112 10.81 13.38 32.96
CA GLY A 112 12.24 13.33 33.26
C GLY A 112 13.11 12.75 32.15
N ALA A 113 12.57 12.54 30.96
CA ALA A 113 13.32 12.07 29.80
C ALA A 113 13.33 13.11 28.65
N PRO A 114 14.47 13.33 27.97
CA PRO A 114 14.53 14.19 26.80
C PRO A 114 13.81 13.52 25.62
N VAL A 115 12.95 14.27 24.93
CA VAL A 115 12.19 13.76 23.80
C VAL A 115 12.30 14.67 22.59
N ILE A 116 12.30 14.06 21.41
CA ILE A 116 12.20 14.71 20.10
C ILE A 116 10.99 14.14 19.37
N ARG A 117 10.21 14.99 18.70
CA ARG A 117 9.12 14.56 17.83
C ARG A 117 9.43 14.83 16.38
N LEU A 118 9.10 13.87 15.55
CA LEU A 118 9.20 13.92 14.10
C LEU A 118 7.84 13.53 13.53
N LYS A 119 7.55 13.97 12.32
CA LYS A 119 6.41 13.45 11.54
C LYS A 119 6.93 12.58 10.42
N ASP A 120 6.31 11.43 10.28
CA ASP A 120 6.54 10.56 9.12
C ASP A 120 5.92 11.18 7.86
N PRO A 121 6.08 10.57 6.67
CA PRO A 121 5.54 11.10 5.41
C PRO A 121 4.03 11.26 5.35
N ASP A 122 3.27 10.51 6.16
CA ASP A 122 1.81 10.60 6.26
C ASP A 122 1.32 11.49 7.43
N GLY A 123 2.27 12.03 8.22
CA GLY A 123 1.98 12.95 9.32
C GLY A 123 1.86 12.29 10.70
N LEU A 124 2.09 10.97 10.81
CA LEU A 124 2.15 10.28 12.09
C LEU A 124 3.30 10.83 12.93
N ILE A 125 3.04 11.05 14.21
CA ILE A 125 4.08 11.54 15.15
C ILE A 125 4.88 10.35 15.69
N VAL A 126 6.19 10.36 15.40
CA VAL A 126 7.18 9.43 15.96
C VAL A 126 7.99 10.20 17.01
N LYS A 127 7.91 9.75 18.24
CA LYS A 127 8.61 10.35 19.39
C LYS A 127 9.86 9.52 19.72
N LEU A 128 11.04 10.14 19.62
CA LEU A 128 12.30 9.57 20.09
C LEU A 128 12.48 9.95 21.56
N VAL A 129 12.59 8.97 22.43
CA VAL A 129 12.69 9.15 23.88
C VAL A 129 14.09 8.74 24.35
N GLY A 130 14.85 9.68 24.89
CA GLY A 130 16.15 9.43 25.49
C GLY A 130 15.99 8.73 26.83
N THR A 131 16.18 7.40 26.86
CA THR A 131 16.01 6.57 28.05
C THR A 131 17.06 5.48 28.13
N ARG A 132 17.36 5.02 29.35
CA ARG A 132 18.20 3.85 29.60
C ARG A 132 17.39 2.56 29.80
N ALA A 133 16.08 2.64 29.80
CA ALA A 133 15.25 1.45 29.63
C ALA A 133 15.70 0.75 28.34
N PHE A 134 15.79 -0.53 28.32
CA PHE A 134 16.25 -1.32 27.16
C PHE A 134 17.73 -1.12 26.73
N ALA A 135 18.59 -0.68 27.65
CA ALA A 135 20.03 -0.56 27.35
C ALA A 135 20.67 -1.88 26.88
N ASP A 136 20.11 -3.02 27.29
CA ASP A 136 20.57 -4.36 26.92
C ASP A 136 19.96 -4.88 25.59
N ALA A 137 19.02 -4.13 24.98
CA ALA A 137 18.46 -4.52 23.68
C ALA A 137 19.52 -4.36 22.58
N THR A 138 19.57 -5.33 21.67
CA THR A 138 20.45 -5.29 20.48
C THR A 138 19.74 -4.57 19.36
N PRO A 139 20.12 -3.33 19.00
CA PRO A 139 19.48 -2.60 17.92
C PRO A 139 20.01 -3.06 16.56
N HIS A 140 19.25 -2.78 15.50
CA HIS A 140 19.78 -2.81 14.14
C HIS A 140 20.75 -1.64 13.95
N VAL A 141 21.91 -1.91 13.33
CA VAL A 141 22.94 -0.91 13.01
C VAL A 141 23.09 -0.76 11.51
N THR A 142 23.38 0.45 11.06
CA THR A 142 23.60 0.75 9.65
C THR A 142 24.98 1.38 9.45
N ALA A 143 25.39 1.63 8.23
CA ALA A 143 26.67 2.28 7.95
C ALA A 143 26.77 3.70 8.54
N ASP A 144 25.66 4.36 8.79
CA ASP A 144 25.56 5.75 9.26
C ASP A 144 24.83 5.92 10.61
N ILE A 145 24.44 4.82 11.26
CA ILE A 145 23.86 4.82 12.62
C ILE A 145 24.60 3.75 13.44
N SER A 146 25.36 4.20 14.43
CA SER A 146 26.07 3.31 15.34
C SER A 146 25.14 2.63 16.35
N ALA A 147 25.60 1.56 17.02
CA ALA A 147 24.82 0.90 18.06
C ALA A 147 24.47 1.82 19.24
N GLU A 148 25.29 2.85 19.48
CA GLU A 148 25.03 3.84 20.55
C GLU A 148 23.92 4.80 20.19
N ASP A 149 23.79 5.14 18.90
CA ASP A 149 22.80 6.08 18.38
C ASP A 149 21.49 5.41 17.96
N ALA A 150 21.51 4.10 17.69
CA ALA A 150 20.41 3.37 17.11
C ALA A 150 19.18 3.29 18.03
N ILE A 151 18.00 3.16 17.41
CA ILE A 151 16.74 2.87 18.08
C ILE A 151 16.83 1.48 18.72
N ARG A 152 16.52 1.41 20.02
CA ARG A 152 16.58 0.17 20.80
C ARG A 152 15.35 -0.70 20.58
N ARG A 153 14.18 -0.14 20.81
CA ARG A 153 12.87 -0.78 20.62
C ARG A 153 11.74 0.24 20.78
N ILE A 154 10.51 -0.21 20.67
CA ILE A 154 9.33 0.59 21.01
C ILE A 154 9.40 0.93 22.50
N TYR A 155 9.32 2.21 22.82
CA TYR A 155 9.20 2.67 24.19
C TYR A 155 7.75 2.75 24.64
N GLY A 156 6.83 3.09 23.75
CA GLY A 156 5.41 3.17 24.09
C GLY A 156 4.53 3.84 23.04
N ALA A 157 3.33 4.16 23.47
CA ALA A 157 2.33 4.89 22.66
C ALA A 157 1.49 5.81 23.55
N THR A 158 0.94 6.87 22.96
CA THR A 158 -0.01 7.77 23.64
C THR A 158 -1.41 7.55 23.08
N MET A 159 -2.32 7.00 23.87
CA MET A 159 -3.73 6.76 23.54
C MET A 159 -4.58 7.98 23.94
N LEU A 160 -5.49 8.39 23.06
CA LEU A 160 -6.49 9.43 23.33
C LEU A 160 -7.80 8.78 23.75
N SER A 161 -8.23 8.96 24.99
CA SER A 161 -9.47 8.39 25.51
C SER A 161 -10.40 9.48 26.04
N GLU A 162 -11.68 9.42 25.74
CA GLU A 162 -12.71 10.25 26.36
C GLU A 162 -13.19 9.68 27.73
N VAL A 163 -12.80 8.42 28.01
CA VAL A 163 -13.08 7.71 29.26
C VAL A 163 -11.79 7.17 29.89
N PRO A 164 -10.81 8.03 30.23
CA PRO A 164 -9.45 7.62 30.56
C PRO A 164 -9.37 6.71 31.80
N GLU A 165 -10.27 6.84 32.77
CA GLU A 165 -10.35 5.94 33.95
C GLU A 165 -10.70 4.51 33.54
N GLU A 166 -11.66 4.34 32.63
CA GLU A 166 -12.07 3.03 32.12
C GLU A 166 -10.98 2.38 31.26
N THR A 167 -10.31 3.19 30.41
CA THR A 167 -9.15 2.75 29.62
C THR A 167 -8.02 2.26 30.52
N VAL A 168 -7.65 3.02 31.56
CA VAL A 168 -6.62 2.61 32.53
C VAL A 168 -7.01 1.31 33.21
N ALA A 169 -8.22 1.22 33.78
CA ALA A 169 -8.69 0.02 34.46
C ALA A 169 -8.71 -1.21 33.53
N PHE A 170 -9.03 -1.03 32.25
CA PHE A 170 -9.00 -2.06 31.24
C PHE A 170 -7.58 -2.59 30.98
N LEU A 171 -6.61 -1.68 30.80
CA LEU A 171 -5.22 -2.05 30.58
C LEU A 171 -4.59 -2.73 31.81
N GLU A 172 -4.93 -2.26 33.01
CA GLU A 172 -4.46 -2.89 34.25
C GLU A 172 -5.04 -4.30 34.42
N LYS A 173 -6.34 -4.45 34.19
CA LYS A 173 -7.05 -5.71 34.42
C LYS A 173 -6.70 -6.80 33.42
N HIS A 174 -6.63 -6.44 32.12
CA HIS A 174 -6.53 -7.42 31.05
C HIS A 174 -5.11 -7.60 30.50
N PHE A 175 -4.27 -6.55 30.59
CA PHE A 175 -2.92 -6.54 30.02
C PHE A 175 -1.83 -6.35 31.09
N GLY A 176 -2.20 -6.26 32.38
CA GLY A 176 -1.28 -6.23 33.51
C GLY A 176 -0.43 -4.96 33.63
N TYR A 177 -0.70 -3.91 32.85
CA TYR A 177 -0.05 -2.62 33.02
C TYR A 177 -0.36 -2.04 34.41
N ARG A 178 0.51 -1.17 34.90
CA ARG A 178 0.32 -0.50 36.21
C ARG A 178 0.50 0.99 36.02
N GLN A 179 -0.40 1.79 36.60
CA GLN A 179 -0.21 3.23 36.62
C GLN A 179 1.03 3.60 37.45
N GLU A 180 2.00 4.25 36.82
CA GLU A 180 3.25 4.68 37.44
C GLU A 180 3.17 6.12 37.90
N SER A 181 2.67 7.02 37.04
CA SER A 181 2.68 8.45 37.28
C SER A 181 1.57 9.16 36.51
N GLN A 182 1.38 10.46 36.83
CA GLN A 182 0.46 11.32 36.10
C GLN A 182 1.05 12.73 35.97
N ALA A 183 0.95 13.29 34.76
CA ALA A 183 1.33 14.66 34.47
C ALA A 183 0.22 15.35 33.65
N GLY A 184 -0.46 16.32 34.30
CA GLY A 184 -1.59 17.00 33.68
C GLY A 184 -2.70 16.03 33.27
N ALA A 185 -3.04 16.01 31.97
CA ALA A 185 -4.07 15.17 31.41
C ALA A 185 -3.57 13.76 31.01
N ILE A 186 -2.31 13.41 31.27
CA ILE A 186 -1.69 12.16 30.88
C ILE A 186 -1.46 11.26 32.09
N ARG A 187 -2.00 10.05 32.06
CA ARG A 187 -1.71 8.96 32.98
C ARG A 187 -0.74 8.00 32.33
N ARG A 188 0.43 7.82 32.91
CA ARG A 188 1.44 6.88 32.43
C ARG A 188 1.28 5.53 33.09
N LEU A 189 1.16 4.50 32.26
CA LEU A 189 1.17 3.11 32.68
C LEU A 189 2.47 2.47 32.20
N VAL A 190 3.01 1.55 32.99
CA VAL A 190 4.25 0.82 32.69
C VAL A 190 4.00 -0.68 32.73
N SER A 191 4.63 -1.40 31.81
CA SER A 191 4.67 -2.87 31.78
C SER A 191 5.84 -3.43 32.61
N ASP A 192 5.85 -4.73 32.82
CA ASP A 192 6.99 -5.43 33.47
C ASP A 192 8.26 -5.38 32.60
N SER A 193 8.12 -5.20 31.28
CA SER A 193 9.26 -5.03 30.37
C SER A 193 9.79 -3.61 30.29
N GLY A 194 9.09 -2.62 30.90
CA GLY A 194 9.52 -1.24 30.98
C GLY A 194 9.04 -0.34 29.85
N ASP A 195 8.25 -0.86 28.91
CA ASP A 195 7.53 -0.02 27.94
C ASP A 195 6.28 0.62 28.57
N ILE A 196 5.80 1.69 27.96
CA ILE A 196 4.75 2.51 28.54
C ILE A 196 3.53 2.65 27.63
N ILE A 197 2.37 2.85 28.25
CA ILE A 197 1.20 3.44 27.61
C ILE A 197 0.81 4.72 28.34
N ASP A 198 0.84 5.83 27.61
CA ASP A 198 0.36 7.12 28.09
C ASP A 198 -1.13 7.25 27.70
N VAL A 199 -2.03 7.26 28.66
CA VAL A 199 -3.47 7.51 28.45
C VAL A 199 -3.72 8.99 28.67
N ARG A 200 -4.01 9.71 27.60
CA ARG A 200 -4.32 11.13 27.63
C ARG A 200 -5.83 11.34 27.62
N ASP A 201 -6.31 12.12 28.57
CA ASP A 201 -7.69 12.59 28.59
C ASP A 201 -7.96 13.45 27.34
N ALA A 202 -8.87 12.98 26.51
CA ALA A 202 -9.32 13.59 25.27
C ALA A 202 -10.81 13.97 25.31
N THR A 203 -11.36 14.15 26.51
CA THR A 203 -12.74 14.61 26.69
C THR A 203 -12.96 15.93 25.94
N GLY A 204 -13.95 15.94 25.06
CA GLY A 204 -14.27 17.10 24.22
C GLY A 204 -13.43 17.23 22.95
N PHE A 205 -12.54 16.29 22.65
CA PHE A 205 -11.87 16.22 21.36
C PHE A 205 -12.85 15.71 20.28
N TRP A 206 -12.47 15.85 19.01
CA TRP A 206 -13.16 15.21 17.90
C TRP A 206 -12.99 13.70 17.98
N SER A 207 -13.98 12.95 17.48
CA SER A 207 -13.80 11.51 17.24
C SER A 207 -12.73 11.27 16.17
N SER A 208 -11.97 10.21 16.34
CA SER A 208 -11.02 9.76 15.32
C SER A 208 -11.72 9.29 14.03
N ALA A 209 -10.96 9.24 12.95
CA ALA A 209 -11.33 8.52 11.74
C ALA A 209 -10.10 7.75 11.24
N PRO A 210 -10.20 6.44 10.99
CA PRO A 210 -9.09 5.66 10.47
C PRO A 210 -8.69 6.15 9.08
N GLY A 211 -7.42 5.99 8.73
CA GLY A 211 -6.89 6.37 7.43
C GLY A 211 -5.37 6.52 7.48
N THR A 212 -4.78 6.98 6.39
CA THR A 212 -3.33 7.14 6.29
C THR A 212 -2.81 8.14 7.30
N GLY A 213 -1.64 7.87 7.88
CA GLY A 213 -1.05 8.69 8.95
C GLY A 213 -1.68 8.47 10.33
N THR A 214 -2.41 7.38 10.53
CA THR A 214 -2.93 6.97 11.85
C THR A 214 -2.42 5.59 12.25
N VAL A 215 -2.47 5.30 13.56
CA VAL A 215 -2.22 3.96 14.09
C VAL A 215 -3.48 3.13 13.90
N ASP A 216 -3.36 1.93 13.35
CA ASP A 216 -4.47 0.97 13.24
C ASP A 216 -4.71 0.30 14.60
N HIS A 217 -3.66 -0.29 15.18
CA HIS A 217 -3.73 -0.94 16.50
C HIS A 217 -2.39 -0.96 17.23
N ILE A 218 -2.46 -1.19 18.53
CA ILE A 218 -1.31 -1.51 19.39
C ILE A 218 -1.44 -2.97 19.78
N ALA A 219 -0.40 -3.78 19.50
CA ALA A 219 -0.35 -5.18 19.88
C ALA A 219 0.45 -5.38 21.16
N PHE A 220 -0.16 -6.03 22.16
CA PHE A 220 0.51 -6.47 23.38
C PHE A 220 0.94 -7.92 23.26
N ARG A 221 2.01 -8.28 23.98
CA ARG A 221 2.60 -9.61 23.94
C ARG A 221 1.78 -10.61 24.75
N ALA A 222 1.60 -11.80 24.18
CA ALA A 222 1.22 -13.00 24.88
C ALA A 222 2.40 -13.98 24.83
N LYS A 223 2.71 -14.59 25.95
CA LYS A 223 3.77 -15.59 26.04
C LYS A 223 3.52 -16.77 25.09
N ASP A 224 2.28 -17.23 25.05
CA ASP A 224 1.86 -18.41 24.31
C ASP A 224 0.35 -18.41 24.04
N MET A 225 -0.13 -19.45 23.35
CA MET A 225 -1.56 -19.63 23.04
C MET A 225 -2.43 -19.80 24.27
N ASP A 226 -1.91 -20.33 25.37
CA ASP A 226 -2.71 -20.54 26.60
C ASP A 226 -3.01 -19.21 27.28
N GLU A 227 -2.05 -18.30 27.32
CA GLU A 227 -2.27 -16.94 27.80
C GLU A 227 -3.23 -16.18 26.88
N LEU A 228 -3.04 -16.26 25.56
CA LEU A 228 -3.92 -15.64 24.57
C LEU A 228 -5.38 -16.13 24.73
N ASN A 229 -5.58 -17.43 24.90
CA ASN A 229 -6.91 -18.02 25.13
C ASN A 229 -7.53 -17.63 26.48
N THR A 230 -6.70 -17.42 27.50
CA THR A 230 -7.14 -16.95 28.81
C THR A 230 -7.71 -15.52 28.70
N VAL A 231 -6.96 -14.64 28.06
CA VAL A 231 -7.41 -13.25 27.80
C VAL A 231 -8.64 -13.24 26.89
N LEU A 232 -8.65 -14.05 25.82
CA LEU A 232 -9.81 -14.21 24.92
C LEU A 232 -11.09 -14.55 25.70
N THR A 233 -10.99 -15.48 26.65
CA THR A 233 -12.13 -15.90 27.46
C THR A 233 -12.64 -14.74 28.34
N GLY A 234 -11.73 -13.97 28.92
CA GLY A 234 -12.08 -12.77 29.71
C GLY A 234 -12.69 -11.64 28.88
N LEU A 235 -12.29 -11.52 27.61
CA LEU A 235 -12.76 -10.45 26.70
C LEU A 235 -14.08 -10.79 25.99
N LYS A 236 -14.44 -12.05 25.84
CA LYS A 236 -15.69 -12.47 25.17
C LYS A 236 -16.96 -11.82 25.71
N SER A 237 -16.95 -11.46 26.99
CA SER A 237 -18.08 -10.76 27.62
C SER A 237 -18.12 -9.26 27.32
N LEU A 238 -17.05 -8.68 26.78
CA LEU A 238 -16.89 -7.24 26.56
C LEU A 238 -17.18 -6.84 25.12
N ASN A 239 -16.99 -7.75 24.17
CA ASN A 239 -17.21 -7.50 22.75
C ASN A 239 -18.53 -8.09 22.27
N SER A 240 -19.33 -7.25 21.60
CA SER A 240 -20.51 -7.70 20.86
C SER A 240 -20.16 -8.46 19.57
N SER A 241 -18.92 -8.38 19.09
CA SER A 241 -18.40 -9.11 17.94
C SER A 241 -17.61 -10.34 18.39
N THR A 242 -17.71 -11.43 17.62
CA THR A 242 -16.92 -12.64 17.84
C THR A 242 -15.44 -12.32 17.64
N THR A 243 -14.67 -12.31 18.73
CA THR A 243 -13.22 -12.27 18.69
C THR A 243 -12.71 -13.69 18.55
N ASN A 244 -11.95 -13.97 17.51
CA ASN A 244 -11.29 -15.24 17.27
C ASN A 244 -9.78 -15.05 17.28
N ALA A 245 -9.05 -16.11 17.57
CA ALA A 245 -7.60 -16.14 17.33
C ALA A 245 -7.35 -16.30 15.83
N HIS A 246 -6.45 -15.47 15.30
CA HIS A 246 -6.02 -15.47 13.90
C HIS A 246 -4.57 -15.97 13.81
N ASP A 247 -4.31 -16.89 12.90
CA ASP A 247 -2.94 -17.27 12.53
C ASP A 247 -2.40 -16.25 11.51
N ARG A 248 -1.37 -15.51 11.91
CA ARG A 248 -0.66 -14.54 11.06
C ARG A 248 0.71 -15.08 10.61
N LYS A 249 0.90 -16.39 10.66
CA LYS A 249 2.14 -17.10 10.34
C LYS A 249 3.29 -16.83 11.31
N TYR A 250 3.56 -15.60 11.64
CA TYR A 250 4.67 -15.16 12.50
C TYR A 250 4.27 -15.07 13.97
N PHE A 251 3.00 -14.99 14.24
CA PHE A 251 2.35 -14.94 15.55
C PHE A 251 0.87 -15.29 15.43
N HIS A 252 0.27 -15.67 16.53
CA HIS A 252 -1.19 -15.77 16.64
C HIS A 252 -1.71 -14.54 17.34
N SER A 253 -2.84 -14.02 16.90
CA SER A 253 -3.39 -12.77 17.40
C SER A 253 -4.90 -12.80 17.67
N LEU A 254 -5.35 -11.90 18.53
CA LEU A 254 -6.75 -11.56 18.74
C LEU A 254 -6.90 -10.05 18.86
N TYR A 255 -8.09 -9.55 18.53
CA TYR A 255 -8.38 -8.12 18.52
C TYR A 255 -9.51 -7.77 19.47
N VAL A 256 -9.40 -6.61 20.14
CA VAL A 256 -10.43 -6.06 21.02
C VAL A 256 -10.39 -4.53 20.98
N ARG A 257 -11.55 -3.87 21.04
CA ARG A 257 -11.59 -2.44 21.32
C ARG A 257 -11.66 -2.21 22.82
N GLU A 258 -10.74 -1.42 23.34
CA GLU A 258 -10.81 -0.96 24.71
C GLU A 258 -11.94 0.09 24.88
N PRO A 259 -12.37 0.42 26.13
CA PRO A 259 -13.53 1.30 26.37
C PRO A 259 -13.46 2.68 25.69
N GLY A 260 -12.28 3.26 25.50
CA GLY A 260 -12.09 4.53 24.81
C GLY A 260 -12.12 4.42 23.27
N GLY A 261 -12.21 3.19 22.73
CA GLY A 261 -12.38 2.94 21.29
C GLY A 261 -11.11 2.55 20.54
N VAL A 262 -9.91 2.62 21.15
CA VAL A 262 -8.65 2.22 20.51
C VAL A 262 -8.65 0.71 20.26
N LEU A 263 -8.26 0.32 19.05
CA LEU A 263 -8.10 -1.10 18.70
C LEU A 263 -6.82 -1.63 19.34
N ILE A 264 -6.96 -2.71 20.10
CA ILE A 264 -5.86 -3.43 20.72
C ILE A 264 -5.80 -4.83 20.12
N GLU A 265 -4.59 -5.28 19.84
CA GLU A 265 -4.28 -6.66 19.49
C GLU A 265 -3.56 -7.32 20.67
N MET A 266 -3.65 -8.63 20.79
CA MET A 266 -2.76 -9.44 21.60
C MET A 266 -2.09 -10.46 20.68
N ALA A 267 -0.75 -10.51 20.68
CA ALA A 267 0.03 -11.32 19.76
C ALA A 267 1.02 -12.21 20.52
N THR A 268 1.15 -13.48 20.10
CA THR A 268 2.14 -14.40 20.67
C THR A 268 3.55 -14.08 20.17
N ASP A 269 4.57 -14.27 21.00
CA ASP A 269 5.98 -14.10 20.63
C ASP A 269 6.44 -15.10 19.56
N ALA A 270 5.90 -16.31 19.58
CA ALA A 270 6.22 -17.40 18.66
C ALA A 270 5.16 -17.51 17.54
N PRO A 271 5.61 -18.04 16.35
CA PRO A 271 6.91 -18.61 15.98
C PRO A 271 8.01 -17.60 15.63
N GLY A 272 7.67 -16.31 15.40
CA GLY A 272 8.63 -15.25 15.10
C GLY A 272 8.96 -15.08 13.61
N MET A 273 9.72 -14.04 13.26
CA MET A 273 9.92 -13.58 11.87
C MET A 273 10.84 -14.48 11.04
N THR A 274 11.67 -15.31 11.68
CA THR A 274 12.65 -16.16 10.98
C THR A 274 12.11 -17.55 10.61
N VAL A 275 10.79 -17.78 10.71
CA VAL A 275 10.17 -19.09 10.49
C VAL A 275 10.21 -19.54 9.02
N ASP A 276 10.32 -18.64 8.08
CA ASP A 276 10.26 -18.89 6.63
C ASP A 276 11.41 -18.27 5.83
N GLU A 277 12.16 -17.34 6.40
CA GLU A 277 13.33 -16.74 5.76
C GLU A 277 14.57 -16.87 6.67
N PRO A 278 15.74 -17.17 6.10
CA PRO A 278 17.00 -17.11 6.82
C PRO A 278 17.28 -15.69 7.34
N LEU A 279 17.96 -15.57 8.49
CA LEU A 279 18.29 -14.27 9.06
C LEU A 279 19.06 -13.36 8.09
N ALA A 280 19.92 -13.92 7.24
CA ALA A 280 20.73 -13.16 6.29
C ALA A 280 19.89 -12.41 5.23
N THR A 281 18.79 -13.03 4.81
CA THR A 281 17.88 -12.52 3.75
C THR A 281 16.51 -12.10 4.28
N LEU A 282 16.40 -11.94 5.61
CA LEU A 282 15.13 -11.59 6.25
C LEU A 282 14.58 -10.28 5.70
N GLY A 283 13.36 -10.32 5.15
CA GLY A 283 12.66 -9.18 4.56
C GLY A 283 12.93 -8.97 3.05
N GLU A 284 13.71 -9.83 2.40
CA GLU A 284 13.97 -9.73 0.96
C GLU A 284 12.84 -10.35 0.13
N GLU A 285 12.13 -11.36 0.66
CA GLU A 285 11.05 -12.02 -0.06
C GLU A 285 9.67 -11.48 0.28
N LEU A 286 8.81 -11.39 -0.72
CA LEU A 286 7.40 -11.09 -0.52
C LEU A 286 6.67 -12.37 -0.12
N PHE A 287 6.20 -12.44 1.12
CA PHE A 287 5.33 -13.53 1.56
C PHE A 287 3.90 -13.32 1.07
N ILE A 288 3.34 -14.36 0.46
CA ILE A 288 1.94 -14.40 0.04
C ILE A 288 1.21 -15.44 0.87
N PRO A 289 0.12 -15.06 1.58
CA PRO A 289 -0.63 -16.01 2.41
C PRO A 289 -1.15 -17.21 1.60
N PRO A 290 -1.22 -18.41 2.21
CA PRO A 290 -1.61 -19.65 1.50
C PRO A 290 -2.94 -19.57 0.74
N LEU A 291 -3.87 -18.74 1.22
CA LEU A 291 -5.16 -18.51 0.57
C LEU A 291 -5.00 -17.98 -0.87
N PHE A 292 -3.95 -17.19 -1.12
CA PHE A 292 -3.69 -16.49 -2.38
C PHE A 292 -2.56 -17.09 -3.23
N MET A 293 -1.95 -18.20 -2.78
CA MET A 293 -0.82 -18.82 -3.48
C MET A 293 -1.13 -19.24 -4.93
N LYS A 294 -2.40 -19.49 -5.26
CA LYS A 294 -2.80 -19.82 -6.64
C LYS A 294 -2.63 -18.63 -7.59
N ASP A 295 -2.72 -17.43 -7.05
CA ASP A 295 -2.66 -16.17 -7.78
C ASP A 295 -1.37 -15.39 -7.45
N GLU A 296 -0.33 -16.08 -6.96
CA GLU A 296 0.93 -15.47 -6.51
C GLU A 296 1.52 -14.50 -7.52
N ALA A 297 1.65 -14.91 -8.79
CA ALA A 297 2.21 -14.06 -9.84
C ALA A 297 1.37 -12.80 -10.08
N ASP A 298 0.05 -12.91 -9.96
CA ASP A 298 -0.88 -11.80 -10.12
C ASP A 298 -0.78 -10.81 -8.94
N VAL A 299 -0.65 -11.33 -7.72
CA VAL A 299 -0.45 -10.52 -6.52
C VAL A 299 0.86 -9.76 -6.61
N ARG A 300 1.95 -10.44 -6.99
CA ARG A 300 3.29 -9.83 -7.11
C ARG A 300 3.31 -8.65 -8.09
N VAL A 301 2.67 -8.78 -9.24
CA VAL A 301 2.67 -7.73 -10.26
C VAL A 301 1.76 -6.54 -9.92
N ALA A 302 0.73 -6.78 -9.12
CA ALA A 302 -0.22 -5.73 -8.72
C ALA A 302 0.25 -4.91 -7.50
N LEU A 303 1.07 -5.50 -6.62
CA LEU A 303 1.59 -4.79 -5.45
C LEU A 303 2.64 -3.72 -5.84
N PRO A 304 2.73 -2.60 -5.06
CA PRO A 304 3.69 -1.56 -5.34
C PRO A 304 5.13 -2.05 -5.15
N GLN A 305 5.99 -1.72 -6.12
CA GLN A 305 7.43 -1.90 -5.99
C GLN A 305 8.06 -0.73 -5.22
N PHE A 306 9.09 -1.01 -4.46
CA PHE A 306 9.91 -0.02 -3.77
C PHE A 306 11.37 -0.47 -3.74
N ALA A 307 12.29 0.47 -3.52
CA ALA A 307 13.70 0.23 -3.37
C ALA A 307 14.15 0.47 -1.93
N MET A 308 15.07 -0.35 -1.45
CA MET A 308 15.71 -0.13 -0.15
C MET A 308 16.71 1.04 -0.21
N PRO A 309 17.12 1.62 0.94
CA PRO A 309 18.13 2.65 0.96
C PRO A 309 19.42 2.21 0.26
N GLY A 310 19.86 3.01 -0.73
CA GLY A 310 21.07 2.72 -1.52
C GLY A 310 20.83 1.94 -2.82
N GLU A 311 19.65 1.40 -3.04
CA GLU A 311 19.27 0.77 -4.31
C GLU A 311 18.79 1.81 -5.34
N GLU A 312 18.91 1.46 -6.63
CA GLU A 312 18.31 2.23 -7.71
C GLU A 312 16.79 2.12 -7.63
N ARG A 313 16.10 3.24 -7.69
CA ARG A 313 14.65 3.29 -7.53
C ARG A 313 13.94 3.99 -8.67
N ILE A 314 12.71 3.55 -8.93
CA ILE A 314 11.77 4.27 -9.77
C ILE A 314 11.29 5.49 -9.00
N VAL A 315 11.53 6.69 -9.56
CA VAL A 315 11.01 7.93 -9.00
C VAL A 315 9.68 8.24 -9.67
N TYR A 316 8.59 7.94 -9.00
CA TYR A 316 7.26 8.33 -9.48
C TYR A 316 7.17 9.84 -9.66
N ARG A 317 6.60 10.25 -10.79
CA ARG A 317 6.36 11.65 -11.12
C ARG A 317 4.89 11.98 -11.01
N ASP A 318 4.59 13.23 -10.67
CA ASP A 318 3.22 13.75 -10.74
C ASP A 318 2.81 13.84 -12.21
N LEU A 319 2.04 12.85 -12.67
CA LEU A 319 1.46 12.76 -14.00
C LEU A 319 -0.06 12.93 -13.91
N PRO A 320 -0.73 13.29 -15.03
CA PRO A 320 -2.17 13.57 -15.00
C PRO A 320 -3.09 12.43 -14.56
N PHE A 321 -2.59 11.19 -14.55
CA PHE A 321 -3.36 9.99 -14.16
C PHE A 321 -2.69 9.25 -13.02
N VAL A 322 -3.48 8.69 -12.11
CA VAL A 322 -3.03 7.65 -11.18
C VAL A 322 -2.55 6.46 -12.00
N HIS A 323 -1.39 5.93 -11.67
CA HIS A 323 -0.81 4.84 -12.44
C HIS A 323 0.04 3.93 -11.57
N ARG A 324 0.20 2.69 -12.01
CA ARG A 324 1.11 1.69 -11.47
C ARG A 324 2.19 1.40 -12.50
N PHE A 325 3.46 1.59 -12.11
CA PHE A 325 4.61 1.22 -12.90
C PHE A 325 5.25 -0.04 -12.31
N TYR A 326 5.41 -1.07 -13.13
CA TYR A 326 6.02 -2.33 -12.76
C TYR A 326 7.14 -2.66 -13.73
N THR A 327 8.33 -2.97 -13.21
CA THR A 327 9.47 -3.45 -13.99
C THR A 327 9.81 -4.86 -13.50
N PRO A 328 9.84 -5.88 -14.38
CA PRO A 328 10.30 -7.22 -14.00
C PRO A 328 11.81 -7.21 -13.71
N GLU A 329 12.30 -8.27 -13.05
CA GLU A 329 13.74 -8.41 -12.75
C GLU A 329 14.61 -8.43 -14.00
N GLU A 330 14.13 -9.07 -15.07
CA GLU A 330 14.82 -9.14 -16.36
C GLU A 330 13.94 -8.48 -17.46
N PRO A 331 13.98 -7.14 -17.59
CA PRO A 331 13.15 -6.44 -18.56
C PRO A 331 13.66 -6.64 -19.99
N ASP A 332 12.75 -6.91 -20.93
CA ASP A 332 13.05 -7.06 -22.36
C ASP A 332 13.13 -5.71 -23.11
N GLY A 333 12.92 -4.61 -22.39
CA GLY A 333 12.89 -3.25 -22.90
C GLY A 333 11.58 -2.85 -23.59
N SER A 334 10.58 -3.73 -23.68
CA SER A 334 9.24 -3.36 -24.12
C SER A 334 8.42 -2.78 -22.96
N THR A 335 7.43 -1.94 -23.31
CA THR A 335 6.51 -1.37 -22.33
C THR A 335 5.07 -1.50 -22.82
N ILE A 336 4.17 -1.97 -21.94
CA ILE A 336 2.75 -2.09 -22.23
C ILE A 336 1.97 -1.14 -21.33
N ILE A 337 1.26 -0.18 -21.93
CA ILE A 337 0.33 0.70 -21.23
C ILE A 337 -1.04 0.02 -21.18
N LEU A 338 -1.64 -0.06 -19.98
CA LEU A 338 -2.83 -0.83 -19.69
C LEU A 338 -4.00 0.09 -19.33
N LEU A 339 -5.14 -0.09 -20.01
CA LEU A 339 -6.35 0.72 -19.83
C LEU A 339 -7.52 -0.18 -19.42
N HIS A 340 -7.91 -0.09 -18.15
CA HIS A 340 -8.95 -0.93 -17.53
C HIS A 340 -10.36 -0.72 -18.10
N GLY A 341 -11.25 -1.69 -17.89
CA GLY A 341 -12.70 -1.57 -18.12
C GLY A 341 -13.40 -0.70 -17.06
N SER A 342 -14.69 -0.43 -17.24
CA SER A 342 -15.49 0.31 -16.23
C SER A 342 -15.39 -0.33 -14.86
N GLY A 343 -15.13 0.47 -13.82
CA GLY A 343 -15.00 0.01 -12.44
C GLY A 343 -13.66 -0.62 -12.08
N GLY A 344 -12.72 -0.69 -13.04
CA GLY A 344 -11.38 -1.19 -12.79
C GLY A 344 -10.44 -0.10 -12.21
N SER A 345 -9.20 -0.52 -12.00
CA SER A 345 -8.11 0.32 -11.50
C SER A 345 -6.87 0.18 -12.40
N GLU A 346 -5.82 0.91 -12.08
CA GLU A 346 -4.52 0.81 -12.76
C GLU A 346 -3.89 -0.58 -12.68
N THR A 347 -4.28 -1.42 -11.71
CA THR A 347 -3.73 -2.78 -11.57
C THR A 347 -4.56 -3.85 -12.27
N SER A 348 -5.78 -3.57 -12.69
CA SER A 348 -6.77 -4.57 -13.16
C SER A 348 -6.29 -5.42 -14.33
N LEU A 349 -5.51 -4.88 -15.27
CA LEU A 349 -4.99 -5.63 -16.42
C LEU A 349 -3.55 -6.12 -16.24
N MET A 350 -2.87 -5.75 -15.15
CA MET A 350 -1.48 -6.13 -14.92
C MET A 350 -1.27 -7.64 -14.84
N PRO A 351 -2.13 -8.42 -14.15
CA PRO A 351 -2.03 -9.87 -14.14
C PRO A 351 -2.09 -10.50 -15.53
N LEU A 352 -3.05 -10.08 -16.34
CA LEU A 352 -3.21 -10.58 -17.71
C LEU A 352 -1.98 -10.26 -18.55
N ALA A 353 -1.52 -9.00 -18.52
CA ALA A 353 -0.37 -8.54 -19.30
C ALA A 353 0.92 -9.25 -18.87
N HIS A 354 1.13 -9.43 -17.57
CA HIS A 354 2.29 -10.16 -17.05
C HIS A 354 2.32 -11.63 -17.47
N ARG A 355 1.16 -12.30 -17.41
CA ARG A 355 1.03 -13.70 -17.89
C ARG A 355 1.29 -13.82 -19.40
N ALA A 356 0.97 -12.78 -20.17
CA ALA A 356 1.21 -12.77 -21.62
C ALA A 356 2.65 -12.39 -21.98
N ALA A 357 3.26 -11.45 -21.25
CA ALA A 357 4.59 -10.91 -21.50
C ALA A 357 5.33 -10.67 -20.17
N PRO A 358 5.89 -11.72 -19.53
CA PRO A 358 6.53 -11.59 -18.21
C PRO A 358 7.80 -10.71 -18.21
N GLY A 359 8.45 -10.50 -19.36
CA GLY A 359 9.60 -9.62 -19.54
C GLY A 359 9.26 -8.16 -19.85
N ALA A 360 7.98 -7.82 -20.08
CA ALA A 360 7.59 -6.47 -20.40
C ALA A 360 7.45 -5.59 -19.15
N THR A 361 7.88 -4.34 -19.25
CA THR A 361 7.51 -3.30 -18.28
C THR A 361 6.04 -2.97 -18.44
N LEU A 362 5.30 -2.86 -17.34
CA LEU A 362 3.87 -2.57 -17.34
C LEU A 362 3.59 -1.19 -16.76
N LEU A 363 2.74 -0.43 -17.42
CA LEU A 363 2.25 0.86 -16.95
C LEU A 363 0.73 0.84 -16.94
N GLY A 364 0.15 0.39 -15.82
CA GLY A 364 -1.29 0.42 -15.63
C GLY A 364 -1.78 1.82 -15.28
N VAL A 365 -2.87 2.25 -15.88
CA VAL A 365 -3.39 3.62 -15.75
C VAL A 365 -4.85 3.58 -15.32
N ARG A 366 -5.23 4.46 -14.36
CA ARG A 366 -6.61 4.60 -13.90
C ARG A 366 -7.29 5.76 -14.60
N GLY A 367 -8.44 5.50 -15.22
CA GLY A 367 -9.29 6.53 -15.80
C GLY A 367 -9.77 7.52 -14.73
N ARG A 368 -9.83 8.81 -15.06
CA ARG A 368 -10.10 9.90 -14.12
C ARG A 368 -11.57 10.25 -14.00
N SER A 369 -12.39 9.88 -14.99
CA SER A 369 -13.82 10.09 -14.94
C SER A 369 -14.46 9.14 -13.92
N THR A 370 -15.37 9.63 -13.09
CA THR A 370 -16.12 8.82 -12.12
C THR A 370 -17.61 9.01 -12.31
N GLU A 371 -18.34 7.92 -12.23
CA GLU A 371 -19.79 7.90 -12.29
C GLU A 371 -20.29 6.97 -11.17
N GLU A 372 -20.96 7.51 -10.16
CA GLU A 372 -21.42 6.75 -8.99
C GLU A 372 -20.27 5.94 -8.32
N ASP A 373 -19.14 6.58 -8.09
CA ASP A 373 -17.88 6.00 -7.56
C ASP A 373 -17.23 4.92 -8.46
N ILE A 374 -17.73 4.73 -9.68
CA ILE A 374 -17.16 3.80 -10.67
C ILE A 374 -16.14 4.54 -11.53
N ALA A 375 -14.89 4.12 -11.51
CA ALA A 375 -13.84 4.67 -12.37
C ALA A 375 -14.10 4.35 -13.85
N ARG A 376 -13.97 5.37 -14.71
CA ARG A 376 -14.15 5.32 -16.15
C ARG A 376 -13.12 6.18 -16.87
N TRP A 377 -13.02 6.00 -18.18
CA TRP A 377 -12.16 6.84 -19.03
C TRP A 377 -12.86 8.08 -19.54
N PHE A 378 -14.18 8.07 -19.57
CA PHE A 378 -15.01 9.20 -19.97
C PHE A 378 -16.43 9.03 -19.42
N ARG A 379 -17.14 10.14 -19.28
CA ARG A 379 -18.49 10.19 -18.77
C ARG A 379 -19.51 9.66 -19.77
N ARG A 380 -20.51 8.99 -19.26
CA ARG A 380 -21.68 8.51 -19.97
C ARG A 380 -22.93 9.22 -19.48
N PHE A 381 -23.87 9.51 -20.37
CA PHE A 381 -25.18 10.05 -20.00
C PHE A 381 -26.17 8.93 -19.60
N PRO A 382 -27.30 9.27 -18.91
CA PRO A 382 -28.29 8.27 -18.49
C PRO A 382 -28.95 7.49 -19.64
N ASP A 383 -28.98 8.05 -20.84
CA ASP A 383 -29.44 7.39 -22.06
C ASP A 383 -28.37 6.47 -22.72
N PHE A 384 -27.27 6.25 -22.03
CA PHE A 384 -26.11 5.49 -22.48
C PHE A 384 -25.32 6.10 -23.64
N SER A 385 -25.60 7.33 -24.04
CA SER A 385 -24.74 8.07 -24.96
C SER A 385 -23.44 8.52 -24.25
N PHE A 386 -22.40 8.80 -25.04
CA PHE A 386 -21.07 9.13 -24.53
C PHE A 386 -20.81 10.64 -24.60
N ASP A 387 -20.32 11.23 -23.52
CA ASP A 387 -19.99 12.65 -23.47
C ASP A 387 -18.77 12.94 -24.36
N GLN A 388 -19.02 13.45 -25.56
CA GLN A 388 -17.98 13.72 -26.54
C GLN A 388 -16.98 14.77 -26.06
N LYS A 389 -17.38 15.74 -25.26
CA LYS A 389 -16.48 16.75 -24.68
C LYS A 389 -15.54 16.11 -23.66
N ASP A 390 -16.06 15.25 -22.83
CA ASP A 390 -15.27 14.55 -21.82
C ASP A 390 -14.25 13.62 -22.49
N ILE A 391 -14.63 12.89 -23.54
CA ILE A 391 -13.69 12.07 -24.34
C ILE A 391 -12.53 12.92 -24.86
N LEU A 392 -12.79 14.11 -25.40
CA LEU A 392 -11.74 14.99 -25.94
C LEU A 392 -10.81 15.51 -24.85
N LEU A 393 -11.35 15.93 -23.70
CA LEU A 393 -10.58 16.43 -22.56
C LEU A 393 -9.70 15.32 -21.94
N GLU A 394 -10.27 14.13 -21.78
CA GLU A 394 -9.52 13.01 -21.24
C GLU A 394 -8.45 12.51 -22.23
N ALA A 395 -8.71 12.55 -23.54
CA ALA A 395 -7.73 12.23 -24.56
C ALA A 395 -6.54 13.23 -24.58
N GLU A 396 -6.81 14.53 -24.39
CA GLU A 396 -5.76 15.55 -24.25
C GLU A 396 -4.90 15.30 -23.00
N ALA A 397 -5.54 15.02 -21.87
CA ALA A 397 -4.83 14.72 -20.65
C ALA A 397 -4.03 13.41 -20.76
N PHE A 398 -4.55 12.40 -21.46
CA PHE A 398 -3.85 11.15 -21.69
C PHE A 398 -2.66 11.32 -22.65
N ALA A 399 -2.73 12.22 -23.61
CA ALA A 399 -1.59 12.60 -24.44
C ALA A 399 -0.45 13.19 -23.58
N ALA A 400 -0.78 14.12 -22.68
CA ALA A 400 0.19 14.68 -21.74
C ALA A 400 0.76 13.61 -20.79
N PHE A 401 -0.07 12.64 -20.35
CA PHE A 401 0.36 11.52 -19.54
C PHE A 401 1.37 10.63 -20.30
N VAL A 402 1.05 10.19 -21.51
CA VAL A 402 1.93 9.30 -22.31
C VAL A 402 3.28 9.98 -22.56
N GLU A 403 3.30 11.24 -23.00
CA GLU A 403 4.53 11.99 -23.19
C GLU A 403 5.32 12.18 -21.89
N GLY A 404 4.60 12.47 -20.80
CA GLY A 404 5.17 12.60 -19.46
C GLY A 404 5.82 11.30 -18.98
N ALA A 405 5.13 10.17 -19.15
CA ALA A 405 5.61 8.85 -18.77
C ALA A 405 6.85 8.42 -19.57
N ILE A 406 6.84 8.63 -20.88
CA ILE A 406 8.02 8.36 -21.73
C ILE A 406 9.26 9.09 -21.19
N ARG A 407 9.14 10.38 -20.86
CA ARG A 407 10.25 11.16 -20.31
C ARG A 407 10.63 10.77 -18.89
N ALA A 408 9.64 10.54 -18.04
CA ALA A 408 9.85 10.27 -16.61
C ALA A 408 10.50 8.91 -16.37
N TYR A 409 10.10 7.89 -17.13
CA TYR A 409 10.53 6.51 -16.95
C TYR A 409 11.52 6.04 -18.04
N GLY A 410 11.93 6.93 -18.95
CA GLY A 410 12.89 6.58 -20.01
C GLY A 410 12.39 5.52 -20.99
N LEU A 411 11.07 5.50 -21.28
CA LEU A 411 10.47 4.46 -22.09
C LEU A 411 10.88 4.56 -23.57
N ASP A 412 11.15 3.42 -24.20
CA ASP A 412 11.41 3.36 -25.65
C ASP A 412 10.08 3.45 -26.41
N ARG A 413 9.86 4.60 -27.05
CA ARG A 413 8.64 4.86 -27.80
C ARG A 413 8.41 3.85 -28.93
N SER A 414 9.45 3.30 -29.54
CA SER A 414 9.33 2.33 -30.64
C SER A 414 8.84 0.96 -30.17
N LYS A 415 8.98 0.68 -28.86
CA LYS A 415 8.57 -0.56 -28.20
C LYS A 415 7.35 -0.38 -27.29
N LEU A 416 6.68 0.78 -27.40
CA LEU A 416 5.50 1.08 -26.62
C LEU A 416 4.26 0.44 -27.24
N ARG A 417 3.51 -0.34 -26.46
CA ARG A 417 2.28 -1.02 -26.86
C ARG A 417 1.15 -0.71 -25.89
N PHE A 418 -0.09 -0.98 -26.32
CA PHE A 418 -1.26 -0.67 -25.51
C PHE A 418 -2.20 -1.88 -25.44
N ILE A 419 -2.73 -2.14 -24.26
CA ILE A 419 -3.79 -3.12 -24.04
C ILE A 419 -4.95 -2.42 -23.34
N GLY A 420 -6.14 -2.51 -23.92
CA GLY A 420 -7.35 -1.94 -23.34
C GLY A 420 -8.47 -2.96 -23.21
N HIS A 421 -9.33 -2.80 -22.18
CA HIS A 421 -10.53 -3.62 -22.02
C HIS A 421 -11.77 -2.74 -21.99
N SER A 422 -12.83 -3.10 -22.76
CA SER A 422 -14.14 -2.46 -22.71
C SER A 422 -14.04 -0.94 -22.79
N ASN A 423 -14.41 -0.20 -21.74
CA ASN A 423 -14.32 1.27 -21.68
C ASN A 423 -12.90 1.80 -21.96
N GLY A 424 -11.85 1.13 -21.49
CA GLY A 424 -10.45 1.48 -21.77
C GLY A 424 -10.06 1.19 -23.22
N ALA A 425 -10.55 0.09 -23.81
CA ALA A 425 -10.35 -0.22 -25.22
C ALA A 425 -11.02 0.82 -26.13
N ASN A 426 -12.24 1.21 -25.78
CA ASN A 426 -13.02 2.24 -26.49
C ASN A 426 -12.32 3.60 -26.46
N PHE A 427 -11.84 3.97 -25.27
CA PHE A 427 -11.11 5.21 -25.08
C PHE A 427 -9.79 5.21 -25.85
N TYR A 428 -9.01 4.12 -25.78
CA TYR A 428 -7.75 4.06 -26.53
C TYR A 428 -7.95 4.19 -28.04
N ALA A 429 -8.98 3.55 -28.62
CA ALA A 429 -9.29 3.70 -30.02
C ALA A 429 -9.62 5.15 -30.41
N ALA A 430 -10.40 5.86 -29.56
CA ALA A 430 -10.68 7.28 -29.74
C ALA A 430 -9.39 8.12 -29.61
N PHE A 431 -8.57 7.87 -28.59
CA PHE A 431 -7.28 8.51 -28.38
C PHE A 431 -6.35 8.35 -29.59
N ALA A 432 -6.21 7.14 -30.11
CA ALA A 432 -5.36 6.87 -31.27
C ALA A 432 -5.79 7.65 -32.51
N ALA A 433 -7.10 7.80 -32.73
CA ALA A 433 -7.62 8.62 -33.81
C ALA A 433 -7.39 10.12 -33.60
N LEU A 434 -7.48 10.61 -32.37
CA LEU A 434 -7.30 12.03 -32.03
C LEU A 434 -5.82 12.44 -31.95
N TYR A 435 -4.95 11.52 -31.54
CA TYR A 435 -3.52 11.74 -31.32
C TYR A 435 -2.66 10.68 -32.05
N PRO A 436 -2.75 10.56 -33.37
CA PRO A 436 -2.10 9.48 -34.13
C PRO A 436 -0.56 9.46 -33.97
N ALA A 437 0.03 10.64 -33.70
CA ALA A 437 1.45 10.74 -33.44
C ALA A 437 1.88 10.02 -32.13
N LEU A 438 1.00 9.84 -31.16
CA LEU A 438 1.25 9.13 -29.89
C LEU A 438 0.68 7.70 -29.89
N ALA A 439 -0.07 7.34 -30.91
CA ALA A 439 -0.59 5.99 -31.04
C ALA A 439 0.51 4.95 -31.23
N GLY A 440 0.35 3.80 -30.58
CA GLY A 440 1.16 2.58 -30.76
C GLY A 440 0.28 1.42 -31.20
N ASP A 441 0.91 0.27 -31.42
CA ASP A 441 0.18 -0.97 -31.66
C ASP A 441 -0.67 -1.32 -30.44
N ALA A 442 -1.87 -1.88 -30.66
CA ALA A 442 -2.81 -2.12 -29.58
C ALA A 442 -3.58 -3.43 -29.70
N LEU A 443 -3.79 -4.05 -28.55
CA LEU A 443 -4.73 -5.14 -28.36
C LEU A 443 -5.92 -4.63 -27.55
N LEU A 444 -7.10 -4.67 -28.15
CA LEU A 444 -8.31 -4.10 -27.59
C LEU A 444 -9.36 -5.17 -27.33
N TYR A 445 -9.64 -5.46 -26.08
CA TYR A 445 -10.66 -6.44 -25.67
C TYR A 445 -12.04 -5.82 -25.58
N ARG A 446 -13.03 -6.46 -26.23
CA ARG A 446 -14.45 -6.06 -26.22
C ARG A 446 -14.64 -4.58 -26.61
N PRO A 447 -13.98 -4.12 -27.70
CA PRO A 447 -14.01 -2.73 -28.10
C PRO A 447 -15.28 -2.37 -28.88
N MET A 448 -15.65 -1.07 -28.80
CA MET A 448 -16.64 -0.45 -29.66
C MET A 448 -16.26 1.00 -29.93
N PRO A 449 -16.72 1.60 -31.07
CA PRO A 449 -16.48 3.01 -31.34
C PRO A 449 -17.31 3.89 -30.40
N VAL A 450 -16.71 4.98 -29.89
CA VAL A 450 -17.36 5.92 -28.96
C VAL A 450 -17.39 7.36 -29.47
N LEU A 451 -16.59 7.69 -30.50
CA LEU A 451 -16.65 8.97 -31.16
C LEU A 451 -17.83 9.02 -32.14
N GLU A 452 -18.71 10.00 -32.00
CA GLU A 452 -19.79 10.27 -32.96
C GLU A 452 -19.24 10.70 -34.31
N THR A 453 -18.22 11.55 -34.29
CA THR A 453 -17.50 11.98 -35.49
C THR A 453 -16.07 11.44 -35.44
N TRP A 454 -15.74 10.55 -36.37
CA TRP A 454 -14.38 10.03 -36.48
C TRP A 454 -13.48 11.06 -37.18
N PRO A 455 -12.34 11.47 -36.57
CA PRO A 455 -11.48 12.48 -37.16
C PRO A 455 -10.75 11.93 -38.40
N GLN A 456 -10.31 12.84 -39.28
CA GLN A 456 -9.34 12.48 -40.28
C GLN A 456 -7.99 12.25 -39.60
N SER A 457 -7.56 11.02 -39.54
CA SER A 457 -6.31 10.61 -38.89
C SER A 457 -5.52 9.68 -39.78
N ASP A 458 -4.19 9.71 -39.66
CA ASP A 458 -3.28 8.78 -40.31
C ASP A 458 -2.70 7.82 -39.27
N LEU A 459 -3.19 6.59 -39.28
CA LEU A 459 -2.72 5.47 -38.45
C LEU A 459 -1.89 4.46 -39.26
N SER A 460 -1.35 4.88 -40.41
CA SER A 460 -0.50 4.03 -41.24
C SER A 460 0.70 3.49 -40.44
N GLY A 461 0.94 2.19 -40.59
CA GLY A 461 2.01 1.49 -39.85
C GLY A 461 1.64 1.10 -38.42
N ARG A 462 0.38 1.30 -37.99
CA ARG A 462 -0.11 0.82 -36.69
C ARG A 462 -0.92 -0.47 -36.87
N HIS A 463 -0.75 -1.38 -35.91
CA HIS A 463 -1.44 -2.66 -35.88
C HIS A 463 -2.40 -2.73 -34.68
N PHE A 464 -3.69 -2.97 -34.96
CA PHE A 464 -4.73 -3.14 -33.98
C PHE A 464 -5.33 -4.55 -34.06
N VAL A 465 -5.33 -5.28 -32.97
CA VAL A 465 -6.07 -6.52 -32.82
C VAL A 465 -7.27 -6.26 -31.89
N LEU A 466 -8.46 -6.53 -32.40
CA LEU A 466 -9.74 -6.28 -31.71
C LEU A 466 -10.32 -7.63 -31.29
N VAL A 467 -10.31 -7.93 -29.99
CA VAL A 467 -10.76 -9.22 -29.47
C VAL A 467 -12.23 -9.13 -29.07
N ALA A 468 -13.10 -9.77 -29.83
CA ALA A 468 -14.53 -9.86 -29.56
C ALA A 468 -14.86 -11.16 -28.81
N GLY A 469 -15.71 -11.08 -27.79
CA GLY A 469 -16.26 -12.27 -27.13
C GLY A 469 -17.46 -12.81 -27.91
N GLU A 470 -17.46 -14.10 -28.22
CA GLU A 470 -18.57 -14.73 -28.98
C GLU A 470 -19.92 -14.56 -28.28
N ARG A 471 -19.92 -14.61 -26.95
CA ARG A 471 -21.10 -14.45 -26.09
C ARG A 471 -21.30 -13.01 -25.57
N ASP A 472 -20.48 -12.06 -26.03
CA ASP A 472 -20.62 -10.66 -25.62
C ASP A 472 -21.75 -9.99 -26.43
N LYS A 473 -22.67 -9.32 -25.73
CA LYS A 473 -23.75 -8.53 -26.33
C LYS A 473 -23.26 -7.34 -27.17
N TYR A 474 -22.01 -6.89 -26.97
CA TYR A 474 -21.38 -5.77 -27.69
C TYR A 474 -20.43 -6.21 -28.81
N ARG A 475 -20.38 -7.49 -29.15
CA ARG A 475 -19.42 -8.06 -30.12
C ARG A 475 -19.36 -7.37 -31.46
N ASP A 476 -20.51 -6.84 -31.95
CA ASP A 476 -20.59 -6.21 -33.27
C ASP A 476 -19.82 -4.88 -33.32
N GLY A 477 -19.58 -4.23 -32.17
CA GLY A 477 -18.78 -3.01 -32.04
C GLY A 477 -17.34 -3.18 -32.52
N ALA A 478 -16.76 -4.35 -32.37
CA ALA A 478 -15.38 -4.64 -32.84
C ALA A 478 -15.28 -4.52 -34.37
N SER A 479 -16.26 -5.07 -35.12
CA SER A 479 -16.28 -4.99 -36.58
C SER A 479 -16.50 -3.55 -37.07
N GLU A 480 -17.35 -2.79 -36.42
CA GLU A 480 -17.53 -1.37 -36.75
C GLU A 480 -16.23 -0.58 -36.52
N LEU A 481 -15.59 -0.78 -35.37
CA LEU A 481 -14.33 -0.12 -35.03
C LEU A 481 -13.21 -0.50 -36.00
N GLN A 482 -13.13 -1.78 -36.41
CA GLN A 482 -12.18 -2.25 -37.42
C GLN A 482 -12.29 -1.44 -38.71
N GLY A 483 -13.53 -1.20 -39.20
CA GLY A 483 -13.77 -0.41 -40.41
C GLY A 483 -13.25 1.02 -40.27
N ARG A 484 -13.47 1.66 -39.12
CA ARG A 484 -13.00 3.04 -38.86
C ARG A 484 -11.47 3.13 -38.78
N LEU A 485 -10.81 2.19 -38.10
CA LEU A 485 -9.35 2.11 -38.00
C LEU A 485 -8.70 1.85 -39.34
N ALA A 486 -9.25 0.90 -40.13
CA ALA A 486 -8.76 0.60 -41.47
C ALA A 486 -8.93 1.81 -42.41
N ALA A 487 -10.02 2.55 -42.32
CA ALA A 487 -10.22 3.79 -43.09
C ALA A 487 -9.20 4.88 -42.74
N SER A 488 -8.61 4.83 -41.53
CA SER A 488 -7.50 5.69 -41.10
C SER A 488 -6.11 5.12 -41.45
N GLY A 489 -6.03 4.04 -42.25
CA GLY A 489 -4.76 3.46 -42.70
C GLY A 489 -4.13 2.42 -41.79
N ALA A 490 -4.76 2.08 -40.66
CA ALA A 490 -4.24 1.06 -39.78
C ALA A 490 -4.45 -0.36 -40.33
N ARG A 491 -3.53 -1.29 -40.00
CA ARG A 491 -3.81 -2.72 -40.04
C ARG A 491 -4.72 -3.04 -38.84
N ALA A 492 -5.96 -3.43 -39.09
CA ALA A 492 -6.92 -3.73 -38.03
C ALA A 492 -7.55 -5.12 -38.27
N GLU A 493 -7.48 -5.99 -37.28
CA GLU A 493 -7.95 -7.38 -37.34
C GLU A 493 -8.93 -7.64 -36.21
N VAL A 494 -9.99 -8.42 -36.46
CA VAL A 494 -10.92 -8.89 -35.42
C VAL A 494 -10.64 -10.35 -35.16
N GLU A 495 -10.36 -10.66 -33.91
CA GLU A 495 -10.27 -12.03 -33.39
C GLU A 495 -11.47 -12.32 -32.49
N THR A 496 -12.07 -13.51 -32.63
CA THR A 496 -13.20 -13.93 -31.78
C THR A 496 -12.75 -15.02 -30.83
N VAL A 497 -13.10 -14.87 -29.54
CA VAL A 497 -12.83 -15.84 -28.48
C VAL A 497 -14.13 -16.38 -27.88
N GLU A 498 -14.09 -17.63 -27.38
CA GLU A 498 -15.27 -18.31 -26.80
C GLU A 498 -15.67 -17.77 -25.42
N ASP A 499 -15.54 -16.47 -25.17
CA ASP A 499 -15.86 -15.83 -23.89
C ASP A 499 -16.99 -14.80 -24.01
N GLY A 500 -17.46 -14.29 -22.87
CA GLY A 500 -18.39 -13.18 -22.76
C GLY A 500 -17.68 -11.83 -22.72
N HIS A 501 -18.21 -10.91 -21.89
CA HIS A 501 -17.62 -9.58 -21.69
C HIS A 501 -16.39 -9.60 -20.80
N GLU A 502 -16.38 -10.48 -19.81
CA GLU A 502 -15.25 -10.65 -18.89
C GLU A 502 -14.06 -11.31 -19.59
N LEU A 503 -12.85 -11.05 -19.09
CA LEU A 503 -11.62 -11.61 -19.63
C LEU A 503 -11.30 -12.98 -19.03
N GLY A 504 -10.82 -13.90 -19.86
CA GLY A 504 -10.48 -15.26 -19.49
C GLY A 504 -9.15 -15.74 -20.05
N LEU A 505 -8.91 -17.05 -19.95
CA LEU A 505 -7.70 -17.66 -20.52
C LEU A 505 -7.55 -17.46 -22.05
N PRO A 506 -8.61 -17.53 -22.87
CA PRO A 506 -8.51 -17.25 -24.30
C PRO A 506 -7.97 -15.85 -24.61
N ASP A 507 -8.26 -14.86 -23.75
CA ASP A 507 -7.78 -13.50 -23.92
C ASP A 507 -6.27 -13.38 -23.65
N ILE A 508 -5.76 -14.13 -22.68
CA ILE A 508 -4.31 -14.22 -22.41
C ILE A 508 -3.59 -14.83 -23.63
N GLU A 509 -4.16 -15.89 -24.21
CA GLU A 509 -3.59 -16.52 -25.41
C GLU A 509 -3.62 -15.58 -26.64
N ALA A 510 -4.67 -14.76 -26.78
CA ALA A 510 -4.73 -13.73 -27.81
C ALA A 510 -3.62 -12.69 -27.62
N ALA A 511 -3.38 -12.25 -26.38
CA ALA A 511 -2.27 -11.34 -26.07
C ALA A 511 -0.90 -11.95 -26.41
N ARG A 512 -0.67 -13.22 -26.06
CA ARG A 512 0.59 -13.91 -26.37
C ARG A 512 0.85 -13.98 -27.87
N ARG A 513 -0.16 -14.35 -28.67
CA ARG A 513 -0.04 -14.38 -30.13
C ARG A 513 0.30 -13.01 -30.69
N TRP A 514 -0.47 -11.98 -30.31
CA TRP A 514 -0.25 -10.61 -30.77
C TRP A 514 1.15 -10.08 -30.44
N LEU A 515 1.65 -10.36 -29.21
CA LEU A 515 2.98 -9.91 -28.78
C LEU A 515 4.10 -10.64 -29.51
N ALA A 516 3.91 -11.92 -29.85
CA ALA A 516 4.88 -12.71 -30.62
C ALA A 516 4.98 -12.24 -32.10
N ASP A 517 3.85 -11.86 -32.72
CA ASP A 517 3.81 -11.39 -34.11
C ASP A 517 4.42 -9.98 -34.29
N ALA A 518 4.54 -9.23 -33.21
CA ALA A 518 5.06 -7.87 -33.21
C ALA A 518 6.56 -7.80 -32.83
N SER A 519 7.21 -8.94 -32.58
CA SER A 519 8.65 -9.08 -32.32
C SER A 519 9.40 -9.31 -33.60
#